data_f2b6fef0ffaf8727d8a8b8b004699fe5
#
_entry.id   f2b6fef0ffaf8727d8a8b8b004699fe5
#
_cell.length_a   1.000
_cell.length_b   1.000
_cell.length_c   1.000
_cell.angle_alpha   90.00
_cell.angle_beta   90.00
_cell.angle_gamma   90.00
#
_symmetry.space_group_name_H-M   'P 1'
#
loop_
_entity.id
_entity.type
_entity.pdbx_description
1 polymer ?
#
loop_
_entity_poly.entity_id
_entity_poly.type
_entity_poly.pdbx_seq_one_letter_code
_entity_poly.pdbx_strand_id
1 'polypeptide(L)'
;MIERRANLATRLQRFRDCHRGERLVLVCNGPSLNQTDFSLIRSEVSMGLNKIFLGFRRLKFYPRYYLAINPRVIEQSAQEIAQLNCVRFLKDMGNSNPLPESALTYLLQPRTEERFHPDVCKGFFEGYTVTFAALQLAFFMGFSEVVIVGMDHRYSYTGLPNQPHVLKGRD
;
A
#
# COMPACT_ATOMS: atom_id res chain seq x y z
N MET A 1 6.38 -21.64 -12.82
CA MET A 1 6.16 -21.06 -11.46
C MET A 1 7.46 -20.56 -10.83
N ILE A 2 8.54 -21.35 -10.81
CA ILE A 2 9.85 -20.97 -10.24
C ILE A 2 10.46 -19.78 -10.98
N GLU A 3 10.48 -19.81 -12.30
CA GLU A 3 11.03 -18.76 -13.15
C GLU A 3 10.32 -17.41 -12.97
N ARG A 4 8.98 -17.41 -12.87
CA ARG A 4 8.21 -16.20 -12.57
C ARG A 4 8.61 -15.60 -11.21
N ARG A 5 8.75 -16.42 -10.16
CA ARG A 5 9.16 -15.95 -8.83
C ARG A 5 10.57 -15.35 -8.84
N ALA A 6 11.49 -15.95 -9.57
CA ALA A 6 12.85 -15.43 -9.74
C ALA A 6 12.84 -14.06 -10.43
N ASN A 7 12.02 -13.88 -11.46
CA ASN A 7 11.86 -12.61 -12.15
C ASN A 7 11.29 -11.53 -11.22
N LEU A 8 10.20 -11.83 -10.48
CA LEU A 8 9.62 -10.91 -9.49
C LEU A 8 10.68 -10.46 -8.47
N ALA A 9 11.43 -11.41 -7.90
CA ALA A 9 12.49 -11.13 -6.94
C ALA A 9 13.58 -10.22 -7.52
N THR A 10 14.04 -10.52 -8.74
CA THR A 10 15.08 -9.72 -9.43
C THR A 10 14.62 -8.28 -9.64
N ARG A 11 13.39 -8.07 -10.05
CA ARG A 11 12.84 -6.73 -10.26
C ARG A 11 12.71 -5.93 -8.96
N LEU A 12 12.38 -6.59 -7.85
CA LEU A 12 12.27 -5.97 -6.53
C LEU A 12 13.62 -5.56 -5.94
N GLN A 13 14.72 -6.23 -6.31
CA GLN A 13 16.07 -5.95 -5.77
C GLN A 13 16.49 -4.48 -5.93
N ARG A 14 16.04 -3.79 -6.97
CA ARG A 14 16.34 -2.37 -7.19
C ARG A 14 15.86 -1.44 -6.07
N PHE A 15 14.92 -1.90 -5.25
CA PHE A 15 14.39 -1.13 -4.13
C PHE A 15 15.11 -1.44 -2.80
N ARG A 16 15.96 -2.45 -2.75
CA ARG A 16 16.71 -2.78 -1.54
C ARG A 16 17.59 -1.60 -1.14
N ASP A 17 17.42 -1.13 0.09
CA ASP A 17 18.19 -0.03 0.68
C ASP A 17 18.20 1.27 -0.15
N CYS A 18 17.27 1.44 -1.12
CA CYS A 18 17.23 2.62 -2.00
C CYS A 18 16.86 3.92 -1.26
N HIS A 19 16.39 3.81 -0.02
CA HIS A 19 16.05 4.91 0.88
C HIS A 19 16.75 4.79 2.23
N ARG A 20 18.00 4.30 2.21
CA ARG A 20 18.76 4.08 3.45
C ARG A 20 18.90 5.38 4.25
N GLY A 21 18.41 5.36 5.49
CA GLY A 21 18.46 6.48 6.41
C GLY A 21 17.42 7.57 6.18
N GLU A 22 16.58 7.45 5.15
CA GLU A 22 15.48 8.39 4.92
C GLU A 22 14.24 8.03 5.77
N ARG A 23 13.30 8.97 5.86
CA ARG A 23 12.01 8.81 6.49
C ARG A 23 10.93 8.51 5.43
N LEU A 24 9.99 7.62 5.77
CA LEU A 24 8.79 7.36 4.98
C LEU A 24 7.57 7.96 5.66
N VAL A 25 6.73 8.67 4.91
CA VAL A 25 5.35 8.99 5.35
C VAL A 25 4.39 7.98 4.73
N LEU A 26 3.80 7.14 5.59
CA LEU A 26 2.82 6.13 5.22
C LEU A 26 1.41 6.71 5.38
N VAL A 27 0.68 6.85 4.27
CA VAL A 27 -0.64 7.49 4.24
C VAL A 27 -1.73 6.43 4.11
N CYS A 28 -2.47 6.23 5.21
CA CYS A 28 -3.61 5.33 5.31
C CYS A 28 -4.91 5.99 4.76
N ASN A 29 -6.10 5.51 5.21
CA ASN A 29 -7.38 5.95 4.62
C ASN A 29 -8.36 6.52 5.66
N GLY A 30 -7.90 6.81 6.85
CA GLY A 30 -8.76 7.27 7.95
C GLY A 30 -9.22 8.73 7.78
N PRO A 31 -10.36 9.11 8.39
CA PRO A 31 -10.95 10.44 8.27
C PRO A 31 -10.07 11.57 8.83
N SER A 32 -9.11 11.28 9.72
CA SER A 32 -8.15 12.28 10.22
C SER A 32 -7.30 12.91 9.12
N LEU A 33 -7.20 12.28 7.95
CA LEU A 33 -6.54 12.87 6.77
C LEU A 33 -7.17 14.20 6.35
N ASN A 34 -8.45 14.43 6.65
CA ASN A 34 -9.14 15.69 6.35
C ASN A 34 -8.58 16.87 7.18
N GLN A 35 -7.91 16.57 8.29
CA GLN A 35 -7.30 17.56 9.19
C GLN A 35 -5.77 17.58 9.07
N THR A 36 -5.19 16.70 8.23
CA THR A 36 -3.76 16.62 8.01
C THR A 36 -3.31 17.70 7.03
N ASP A 37 -2.34 18.51 7.42
CA ASP A 37 -1.70 19.45 6.49
C ASP A 37 -0.66 18.73 5.63
N PHE A 38 -1.05 18.37 4.43
CA PHE A 38 -0.16 17.70 3.47
C PHE A 38 0.97 18.58 2.95
N SER A 39 0.96 19.91 3.20
CA SER A 39 2.07 20.77 2.82
C SER A 39 3.35 20.42 3.59
N LEU A 40 3.22 19.92 4.82
CA LEU A 40 4.32 19.55 5.71
C LEU A 40 5.07 18.29 5.25
N ILE A 41 4.45 17.48 4.40
CA ILE A 41 5.02 16.20 3.97
C ILE A 41 5.34 16.15 2.46
N ARG A 42 5.25 17.28 1.76
CA ARG A 42 5.49 17.35 0.30
C ARG A 42 6.89 16.93 -0.12
N SER A 43 7.89 17.24 0.70
CA SER A 43 9.29 16.90 0.45
C SER A 43 9.66 15.49 0.90
N GLU A 44 8.78 14.83 1.66
CA GLU A 44 9.04 13.50 2.20
C GLU A 44 8.77 12.41 1.16
N VAL A 45 9.52 11.32 1.25
CA VAL A 45 9.14 10.11 0.52
C VAL A 45 7.85 9.57 1.13
N SER A 46 6.85 9.32 0.30
CA SER A 46 5.53 8.90 0.78
C SER A 46 5.02 7.65 0.07
N MET A 47 4.23 6.87 0.80
CA MET A 47 3.54 5.69 0.30
C MET A 47 2.06 5.76 0.66
N GLY A 48 1.20 5.70 -0.35
CA GLY A 48 -0.24 5.65 -0.17
C GLY A 48 -0.79 4.23 -0.20
N LEU A 49 -1.83 3.95 0.58
CA LEU A 49 -2.39 2.62 0.75
C LEU A 49 -3.81 2.49 0.20
N ASN A 50 -4.13 1.33 -0.36
CA ASN A 50 -5.48 0.96 -0.80
C ASN A 50 -6.16 2.06 -1.65
N LYS A 51 -7.38 2.50 -1.27
CA LYS A 51 -8.17 3.49 -2.03
C LYS A 51 -7.81 4.96 -1.75
N ILE A 52 -6.64 5.26 -1.22
CA ILE A 52 -6.18 6.64 -0.93
C ILE A 52 -6.25 7.56 -2.17
N PHE A 53 -6.13 7.00 -3.38
CA PHE A 53 -6.20 7.74 -4.63
C PHE A 53 -7.55 8.47 -4.83
N LEU A 54 -8.62 8.03 -4.18
CA LEU A 54 -9.90 8.74 -4.19
C LEU A 54 -9.79 10.14 -3.54
N GLY A 55 -8.83 10.32 -2.63
CA GLY A 55 -8.56 11.59 -1.95
C GLY A 55 -7.53 12.49 -2.62
N PHE A 56 -6.80 12.04 -3.63
CA PHE A 56 -5.63 12.75 -4.17
C PHE A 56 -5.91 14.20 -4.57
N ARG A 57 -7.01 14.45 -5.30
CA ARG A 57 -7.37 15.80 -5.73
C ARG A 57 -7.71 16.70 -4.55
N ARG A 58 -8.51 16.20 -3.60
CA ARG A 58 -8.95 16.95 -2.42
C ARG A 58 -7.79 17.26 -1.48
N LEU A 59 -6.92 16.26 -1.22
CA LEU A 59 -5.77 16.37 -0.34
C LEU A 59 -4.58 17.06 -1.01
N LYS A 60 -4.63 17.28 -2.33
CA LYS A 60 -3.51 17.78 -3.16
C LYS A 60 -2.22 16.99 -2.89
N PHE A 61 -2.37 15.69 -2.71
CA PHE A 61 -1.32 14.76 -2.33
C PHE A 61 -1.20 13.63 -3.37
N TYR A 62 0.03 13.38 -3.81
CA TYR A 62 0.38 12.33 -4.77
C TYR A 62 1.61 11.61 -4.27
N PRO A 63 1.50 10.36 -3.78
CA PRO A 63 2.61 9.64 -3.19
C PRO A 63 3.61 9.18 -4.25
N ARG A 64 4.87 9.00 -3.82
CA ARG A 64 5.90 8.38 -4.65
C ARG A 64 5.67 6.89 -4.86
N TYR A 65 5.10 6.23 -3.86
CA TYR A 65 4.79 4.80 -3.84
C TYR A 65 3.32 4.57 -3.54
N TYR A 66 2.79 3.48 -4.07
CA TYR A 66 1.45 3.00 -3.79
C TYR A 66 1.50 1.52 -3.45
N LEU A 67 0.73 1.08 -2.46
CA LEU A 67 0.62 -0.32 -2.07
C LEU A 67 -0.85 -0.74 -1.90
N ALA A 68 -1.21 -1.86 -2.52
CA ALA A 68 -2.46 -2.56 -2.26
C ALA A 68 -2.25 -4.07 -2.24
N ILE A 69 -2.76 -4.74 -1.21
CA ILE A 69 -2.64 -6.19 -1.05
C ILE A 69 -3.99 -6.91 -1.01
N ASN A 70 -5.09 -6.18 -0.79
CA ASN A 70 -6.43 -6.75 -0.79
C ASN A 70 -6.87 -7.04 -2.25
N PRO A 71 -7.15 -8.31 -2.63
CA PRO A 71 -7.56 -8.66 -3.98
C PRO A 71 -8.77 -7.86 -4.47
N ARG A 72 -9.79 -7.68 -3.62
CA ARG A 72 -10.99 -6.91 -3.97
C ARG A 72 -10.70 -5.45 -4.29
N VAL A 73 -9.78 -4.81 -3.56
CA VAL A 73 -9.35 -3.44 -3.86
C VAL A 73 -8.66 -3.38 -5.21
N ILE A 74 -7.77 -4.33 -5.49
CA ILE A 74 -7.00 -4.39 -6.74
C ILE A 74 -7.93 -4.65 -7.93
N GLU A 75 -8.86 -5.60 -7.80
CA GLU A 75 -9.82 -5.95 -8.85
C GLU A 75 -10.81 -4.82 -9.15
N GLN A 76 -11.43 -4.26 -8.10
CA GLN A 76 -12.45 -3.21 -8.23
C GLN A 76 -11.89 -1.88 -8.74
N SER A 77 -10.61 -1.61 -8.51
CA SER A 77 -9.98 -0.33 -8.81
C SER A 77 -8.81 -0.47 -9.79
N ALA A 78 -8.82 -1.52 -10.61
CA ALA A 78 -7.72 -1.80 -11.52
C ALA A 78 -7.46 -0.65 -12.51
N GLN A 79 -8.50 -0.01 -13.02
CA GLN A 79 -8.38 1.10 -13.97
C GLN A 79 -7.76 2.34 -13.30
N GLU A 80 -8.24 2.71 -12.13
CA GLU A 80 -7.71 3.85 -11.36
C GLU A 80 -6.26 3.59 -10.94
N ILE A 81 -5.96 2.39 -10.45
CA ILE A 81 -4.60 2.01 -10.07
C ILE A 81 -3.67 2.05 -11.28
N ALA A 82 -4.11 1.62 -12.46
CA ALA A 82 -3.31 1.67 -13.69
C ALA A 82 -2.91 3.09 -14.08
N GLN A 83 -3.75 4.07 -13.76
CA GLN A 83 -3.54 5.49 -14.09
C GLN A 83 -2.67 6.24 -13.08
N LEU A 84 -2.31 5.63 -11.94
CA LEU A 84 -1.46 6.27 -10.95
C LEU A 84 -0.06 6.51 -11.51
N ASN A 85 0.39 7.76 -11.49
CA ASN A 85 1.73 8.15 -11.90
C ASN A 85 2.74 7.99 -10.75
N CYS A 86 2.84 6.78 -10.21
CA CYS A 86 3.77 6.42 -9.14
C CYS A 86 4.15 4.94 -9.25
N VAL A 87 5.18 4.52 -8.53
CA VAL A 87 5.53 3.10 -8.41
C VAL A 87 4.47 2.38 -7.58
N ARG A 88 3.93 1.30 -8.11
CA ARG A 88 2.86 0.51 -7.51
C ARG A 88 3.37 -0.86 -7.09
N PHE A 89 3.16 -1.19 -5.83
CA PHE A 89 3.37 -2.53 -5.30
C PHE A 89 2.00 -3.19 -5.07
N LEU A 90 1.78 -4.32 -5.71
CA LEU A 90 0.52 -5.04 -5.63
C LEU A 90 0.77 -6.48 -5.20
N LYS A 91 -0.18 -7.06 -4.46
CA LYS A 91 -0.13 -8.49 -4.16
C LYS A 91 -0.13 -9.31 -5.46
N ASP A 92 0.76 -10.31 -5.53
CA ASP A 92 0.71 -11.29 -6.60
C ASP A 92 -0.46 -12.27 -6.38
N MET A 93 -1.43 -12.25 -7.30
CA MET A 93 -2.59 -13.14 -7.33
C MET A 93 -2.45 -14.19 -8.44
N GLY A 94 -1.24 -14.43 -8.93
CA GLY A 94 -0.99 -15.36 -10.03
C GLY A 94 -1.59 -14.88 -11.35
N ASN A 95 -2.31 -15.75 -12.04
CA ASN A 95 -2.95 -15.43 -13.32
C ASN A 95 -4.18 -14.52 -13.20
N SER A 96 -4.67 -14.31 -11.96
CA SER A 96 -5.83 -13.46 -11.68
C SER A 96 -5.47 -11.99 -11.45
N ASN A 97 -4.20 -11.59 -11.61
CA ASN A 97 -3.84 -10.18 -11.50
C ASN A 97 -4.46 -9.37 -12.64
N PRO A 98 -5.33 -8.39 -12.34
CA PRO A 98 -5.90 -7.52 -13.37
C PRO A 98 -4.87 -6.52 -13.94
N LEU A 99 -3.77 -6.31 -13.20
CA LEU A 99 -2.66 -5.44 -13.59
C LEU A 99 -1.38 -6.27 -13.67
N PRO A 100 -0.83 -6.45 -14.89
CA PRO A 100 0.45 -7.14 -15.05
C PRO A 100 1.61 -6.28 -14.54
N GLU A 101 2.76 -6.91 -14.37
CA GLU A 101 4.01 -6.18 -14.16
C GLU A 101 4.30 -5.21 -15.30
N SER A 102 4.85 -4.06 -14.92
CA SER A 102 5.24 -3.00 -15.86
C SER A 102 6.44 -2.21 -15.32
N ALA A 103 6.86 -1.17 -15.98
CA ALA A 103 7.91 -0.28 -15.48
C ALA A 103 7.54 0.34 -14.11
N LEU A 104 6.24 0.54 -13.84
CA LEU A 104 5.73 1.12 -12.59
C LEU A 104 4.97 0.13 -11.69
N THR A 105 4.73 -1.11 -12.13
CA THR A 105 3.98 -2.11 -11.35
C THR A 105 4.86 -3.28 -10.97
N TYR A 106 4.95 -3.55 -9.66
CA TYR A 106 5.73 -4.62 -9.04
C TYR A 106 4.82 -5.51 -8.23
N LEU A 107 4.91 -6.83 -8.44
CA LEU A 107 4.08 -7.80 -7.74
C LEU A 107 4.83 -8.39 -6.54
N LEU A 108 4.19 -8.37 -5.39
CA LEU A 108 4.71 -8.91 -4.13
C LEU A 108 4.16 -10.30 -3.89
N GLN A 109 5.05 -11.28 -3.71
CA GLN A 109 4.68 -12.67 -3.45
C GLN A 109 4.18 -12.84 -2.01
N PRO A 110 2.92 -13.24 -1.77
CA PRO A 110 2.44 -13.50 -0.41
C PRO A 110 3.07 -14.76 0.18
N ARG A 111 3.25 -14.77 1.50
CA ARG A 111 3.70 -15.90 2.32
C ARG A 111 2.67 -16.20 3.40
N THR A 112 2.56 -17.46 3.77
CA THR A 112 1.68 -17.93 4.86
C THR A 112 2.36 -17.91 6.23
N GLU A 113 3.68 -17.78 6.26
CA GLU A 113 4.46 -17.77 7.49
C GLU A 113 4.24 -16.48 8.26
N GLU A 114 3.63 -16.60 9.45
CA GLU A 114 3.19 -15.47 10.29
C GLU A 114 4.34 -14.79 11.01
N ARG A 115 5.15 -14.08 10.27
CA ARG A 115 6.25 -13.26 10.80
C ARG A 115 6.52 -12.05 9.94
N PHE A 116 7.29 -11.14 10.48
CA PHE A 116 7.88 -10.04 9.71
C PHE A 116 8.94 -10.57 8.74
N HIS A 117 8.78 -10.32 7.44
CA HIS A 117 9.74 -10.69 6.41
C HIS A 117 10.59 -9.48 6.01
N PRO A 118 11.87 -9.40 6.41
CA PRO A 118 12.72 -8.25 6.10
C PRO A 118 13.15 -8.19 4.63
N ASP A 119 12.98 -9.30 3.90
CA ASP A 119 13.36 -9.42 2.49
C ASP A 119 12.15 -9.76 1.63
N VAL A 120 11.49 -8.72 1.10
CA VAL A 120 10.29 -8.88 0.26
C VAL A 120 10.57 -9.56 -1.08
N CYS A 121 11.84 -9.69 -1.51
CA CYS A 121 12.20 -10.50 -2.68
C CYS A 121 11.91 -12.00 -2.44
N LYS A 122 11.94 -12.42 -1.18
CA LYS A 122 11.57 -13.78 -0.76
C LYS A 122 10.09 -13.91 -0.45
N GLY A 123 9.35 -12.81 -0.49
CA GLY A 123 7.94 -12.70 -0.18
C GLY A 123 7.64 -11.95 1.10
N PHE A 124 6.37 -11.68 1.37
CA PHE A 124 5.89 -10.92 2.52
C PHE A 124 4.71 -11.63 3.19
N PHE A 125 4.51 -11.39 4.47
CA PHE A 125 3.30 -11.80 5.18
C PHE A 125 2.28 -10.65 5.21
N GLU A 126 1.03 -10.92 4.87
CA GLU A 126 -0.01 -9.89 4.76
C GLU A 126 -0.36 -9.25 6.12
N GLY A 127 -0.21 -10.00 7.24
CA GLY A 127 -0.41 -9.53 8.61
C GLY A 127 -1.80 -8.97 8.87
N TYR A 128 -2.80 -9.42 8.08
CA TYR A 128 -4.19 -8.99 8.11
C TYR A 128 -4.41 -7.50 7.81
N THR A 129 -3.34 -6.73 7.54
CA THR A 129 -3.44 -5.30 7.21
C THR A 129 -2.44 -4.89 6.14
N VAL A 130 -2.85 -3.99 5.25
CA VAL A 130 -1.92 -3.40 4.26
C VAL A 130 -0.80 -2.61 4.93
N THR A 131 -1.02 -2.06 6.12
CA THR A 131 -0.01 -1.34 6.90
C THR A 131 1.14 -2.25 7.30
N PHE A 132 0.86 -3.49 7.72
CA PHE A 132 1.92 -4.45 8.08
C PHE A 132 2.77 -4.83 6.86
N ALA A 133 2.15 -5.02 5.71
CA ALA A 133 2.87 -5.25 4.45
C ALA A 133 3.73 -4.03 4.05
N ALA A 134 3.20 -2.81 4.25
CA ALA A 134 3.93 -1.58 3.99
C ALA A 134 5.18 -1.43 4.87
N LEU A 135 5.10 -1.81 6.14
CA LEU A 135 6.26 -1.79 7.06
C LEU A 135 7.35 -2.77 6.64
N GLN A 136 7.01 -3.97 6.15
CA GLN A 136 8.00 -4.90 5.60
C GLN A 136 8.68 -4.33 4.36
N LEU A 137 7.91 -3.70 3.48
CA LEU A 137 8.45 -3.06 2.28
C LEU A 137 9.33 -1.85 2.65
N ALA A 138 8.90 -1.03 3.60
CA ALA A 138 9.68 0.12 4.09
C ALA A 138 11.02 -0.33 4.69
N PHE A 139 11.01 -1.38 5.51
CA PHE A 139 12.22 -1.97 6.06
C PHE A 139 13.18 -2.46 4.95
N PHE A 140 12.66 -3.17 3.96
CA PHE A 140 13.43 -3.66 2.82
C PHE A 140 14.05 -2.51 2.00
N MET A 141 13.33 -1.39 1.89
CA MET A 141 13.80 -0.19 1.18
C MET A 141 14.83 0.62 1.99
N GLY A 142 15.07 0.27 3.26
CA GLY A 142 16.09 0.89 4.10
C GLY A 142 15.65 2.15 4.83
N PHE A 143 14.35 2.45 4.89
CA PHE A 143 13.88 3.58 5.68
C PHE A 143 14.23 3.40 7.15
N SER A 144 14.76 4.46 7.78
CA SER A 144 15.12 4.48 9.20
C SER A 144 13.96 4.87 10.11
N GLU A 145 12.97 5.56 9.56
CA GLU A 145 11.80 6.06 10.28
C GLU A 145 10.55 5.92 9.40
N VAL A 146 9.41 5.58 10.02
CA VAL A 146 8.10 5.56 9.35
C VAL A 146 7.11 6.37 10.17
N VAL A 147 6.63 7.46 9.59
CA VAL A 147 5.53 8.27 10.15
C VAL A 147 4.23 7.81 9.50
N ILE A 148 3.25 7.44 10.32
CA ILE A 148 1.96 6.93 9.84
C ILE A 148 0.88 8.00 10.06
N VAL A 149 0.16 8.37 9.00
CA VAL A 149 -0.97 9.30 9.04
C VAL A 149 -2.25 8.65 8.53
N GLY A 150 -3.39 9.05 9.07
CA GLY A 150 -4.68 8.50 8.67
C GLY A 150 -4.94 7.05 9.12
N MET A 151 -4.33 6.61 10.23
CA MET A 151 -4.57 5.30 10.84
C MET A 151 -5.39 5.46 12.12
N ASP A 152 -6.68 5.73 11.97
CA ASP A 152 -7.51 6.21 13.08
C ASP A 152 -8.06 5.10 13.98
N HIS A 153 -8.28 3.90 13.46
CA HIS A 153 -8.81 2.73 14.17
C HIS A 153 -10.06 3.01 15.03
N ARG A 154 -10.82 4.05 14.69
CA ARG A 154 -12.07 4.39 15.37
C ARG A 154 -13.25 4.08 14.45
N TYR A 155 -13.89 2.95 14.70
CA TYR A 155 -15.10 2.54 13.99
C TYR A 155 -16.29 2.74 14.95
N SER A 156 -17.14 3.74 14.72
CA SER A 156 -18.42 3.85 15.38
C SER A 156 -19.46 3.06 14.56
N TYR A 157 -19.87 1.91 15.04
CA TYR A 157 -20.98 1.16 14.47
C TYR A 157 -22.29 1.65 15.08
N THR A 158 -23.15 2.23 14.27
CA THR A 158 -24.56 2.45 14.60
C THR A 158 -25.38 1.40 13.86
N GLY A 159 -25.77 0.32 14.58
CA GLY A 159 -26.58 -0.75 14.01
C GLY A 159 -26.41 -2.10 14.71
N LEU A 160 -27.27 -3.07 14.42
CA LEU A 160 -27.18 -4.43 14.98
C LEU A 160 -26.02 -5.20 14.35
N PRO A 161 -25.32 -6.08 15.11
CA PRO A 161 -24.27 -6.94 14.57
C PRO A 161 -24.78 -7.79 13.39
N ASN A 162 -23.93 -7.95 12.37
CA ASN A 162 -24.20 -8.78 11.18
C ASN A 162 -25.32 -8.32 10.22
N GLN A 163 -25.76 -7.08 10.32
CA GLN A 163 -26.62 -6.50 9.28
C GLN A 163 -25.80 -5.65 8.31
N PRO A 164 -26.15 -5.64 6.98
CA PRO A 164 -25.50 -4.77 6.03
C PRO A 164 -25.81 -3.30 6.39
N HIS A 165 -24.76 -2.54 6.70
CA HIS A 165 -24.90 -1.13 7.03
C HIS A 165 -24.62 -0.29 5.79
N VAL A 166 -25.59 0.51 5.41
CA VAL A 166 -25.38 1.61 4.46
C VAL A 166 -24.73 2.75 5.24
N LEU A 167 -23.41 2.91 5.08
CA LEU A 167 -22.72 4.10 5.56
C LEU A 167 -23.20 5.29 4.72
N LYS A 168 -24.15 6.06 5.24
CA LYS A 168 -24.43 7.38 4.68
C LYS A 168 -23.23 8.25 5.00
N GLY A 169 -22.35 8.48 4.00
CA GLY A 169 -21.37 9.54 4.08
C GLY A 169 -22.11 10.85 4.36
N ARG A 170 -21.73 11.57 5.40
CA ARG A 170 -22.07 12.99 5.49
C ARG A 170 -21.11 13.70 4.54
N ASP A 171 -21.69 14.33 3.53
CA ASP A 171 -21.01 15.23 2.60
C ASP A 171 -20.31 16.39 3.34
#